data_ff3a86d202939e64541ff79a81e74423
#
_entry.id   ff3a86d202939e64541ff79a81e74423
#
_cell.length_a   1.000
_cell.length_b   1.000
_cell.length_c   1.000
_cell.angle_alpha   90.00
_cell.angle_beta   90.00
_cell.angle_gamma   90.00
#
_symmetry.space_group_name_H-M   'P 1'
#
loop_
_entity.id
_entity.type
_entity.pdbx_description
1 polymer ?
#
loop_
_entity_poly.entity_id
_entity_poly.type
_entity_poly.pdbx_seq_one_letter_code
_entity_poly.pdbx_strand_id
1 'polypeptide(L)'
;MADTSTRTLSAELEKELQSAPTTHQGLLDWVREVAALTQPAHIYWVDGTQEEYDRLAQELVDAGTFVRLSDHEFPNSYAAFSDPDDVARVEERTFICSETEEGAGPTNNWRDPVEMKQTLTGLFEGSMRGRTMYVIPFVMGSLKAKNPKIAVELSDSAYVVCSMRIMATIGKDVLAKLNETNGFFVKALHSVGAPLEPGQEDVPWPCNPEKYIVQFPETREIWSFGSGYGGNALLGKKCYALRIASVIGRDEGWMAEHMLILKVTNPEGKVRYISAAFPSACGKTNFAMMEPTIDGWKAEMVGDDIAWIEFDENHQARVVNPEAGLFGVAPGTGYSTNPNAMKAIAKGNTIFTNVALTDDGSVWWEGKTDEAPAHLTDWTGKDWTPESGRPAAHPNSRFCTPASQVDMLAPEYYDPEGVPLSAIVLGGRRKTTIPLVSESESWEQGVFRAVTLSSETTAAAKGAVGVIRRDPMAMLPFIGYNAGDYFKHWLDLGKKHGTENMPKVYYVNWFRRTPDGGFAWPGFGENSRVVKWIFDRLDGKVGGQETFLGTVPTKEDLDLTGLEISEEELKAALAVSKEEWAAELPGIDEWLEKFGDKLPAEVREQRDALAKALED
;
A
#
# COMPACT_ATOMS: atom_id res chain seq x y z
N MET A 1 33.51 4.10 9.90
CA MET A 1 32.66 4.01 11.10
C MET A 1 32.87 5.29 11.87
N ALA A 2 31.86 6.17 11.91
CA ALA A 2 31.90 7.27 12.85
C ALA A 2 31.85 6.65 14.24
N ASP A 3 32.76 7.04 15.11
CA ASP A 3 32.92 6.50 16.45
C ASP A 3 31.66 6.77 17.29
N THR A 4 30.77 5.81 17.37
CA THR A 4 29.56 5.84 18.20
C THR A 4 29.85 5.54 19.68
N SER A 5 31.13 5.23 20.01
CA SER A 5 31.54 4.75 21.33
C SER A 5 31.63 5.83 22.41
N THR A 6 31.40 7.12 22.07
CA THR A 6 31.56 8.24 23.03
C THR A 6 30.26 8.94 23.41
N ARG A 7 29.11 8.56 22.83
CA ARG A 7 27.83 9.16 23.18
C ARG A 7 27.21 8.44 24.39
N THR A 8 27.10 9.14 25.49
CA THR A 8 26.50 8.61 26.73
C THR A 8 25.07 9.13 26.91
N LEU A 9 24.19 8.25 27.40
CA LEU A 9 22.85 8.65 27.82
C LEU A 9 22.90 9.52 29.09
N SER A 10 21.90 10.40 29.25
CA SER A 10 21.65 11.05 30.54
C SER A 10 21.31 10.00 31.61
N ALA A 11 21.56 10.33 32.87
CA ALA A 11 21.25 9.43 33.98
C ALA A 11 19.74 9.12 34.05
N GLU A 12 18.88 10.05 33.64
CA GLU A 12 17.42 9.88 33.60
C GLU A 12 17.00 8.88 32.52
N LEU A 13 17.51 9.01 31.29
CA LEU A 13 17.23 8.07 30.21
C LEU A 13 17.79 6.67 30.50
N GLU A 14 18.95 6.58 31.13
CA GLU A 14 19.52 5.31 31.55
C GLU A 14 18.62 4.60 32.57
N LYS A 15 18.02 5.35 33.50
CA LYS A 15 17.04 4.82 34.46
C LYS A 15 15.76 4.34 33.77
N GLU A 16 15.24 5.11 32.81
CA GLU A 16 14.08 4.71 32.01
C GLU A 16 14.35 3.43 31.24
N LEU A 17 15.54 3.31 30.66
CA LEU A 17 15.95 2.12 29.92
C LEU A 17 16.11 0.87 30.83
N GLN A 18 16.60 1.05 32.05
CA GLN A 18 16.69 -0.02 33.05
C GLN A 18 15.32 -0.57 33.49
N SER A 19 14.27 0.25 33.39
CA SER A 19 12.90 -0.15 33.68
C SER A 19 12.12 -0.62 32.44
N ALA A 20 12.80 -0.85 31.33
CA ALA A 20 12.18 -1.30 30.10
C ALA A 20 11.45 -2.65 30.25
N PRO A 21 10.27 -2.83 29.66
CA PRO A 21 9.50 -4.08 29.77
C PRO A 21 9.99 -5.18 28.81
N THR A 22 11.29 -5.24 28.59
CA THR A 22 11.90 -6.23 27.69
C THR A 22 13.20 -6.80 28.24
N THR A 23 13.43 -8.06 27.93
CA THR A 23 14.68 -8.78 28.20
C THR A 23 15.52 -8.98 26.94
N HIS A 24 15.01 -8.51 25.78
CA HIS A 24 15.70 -8.67 24.50
C HIS A 24 16.89 -7.72 24.41
N GLN A 25 18.11 -8.25 24.58
CA GLN A 25 19.32 -7.45 24.67
C GLN A 25 19.58 -6.62 23.39
N GLY A 26 19.38 -7.22 22.22
CA GLY A 26 19.58 -6.50 20.95
C GLY A 26 18.65 -5.31 20.78
N LEU A 27 17.43 -5.40 21.31
CA LEU A 27 16.49 -4.28 21.32
C LEU A 27 16.94 -3.19 22.30
N LEU A 28 17.32 -3.57 23.52
CA LEU A 28 17.83 -2.62 24.52
C LEU A 28 19.08 -1.87 24.01
N ASP A 29 20.01 -2.57 23.40
CA ASP A 29 21.22 -1.97 22.85
C ASP A 29 20.90 -0.98 21.72
N TRP A 30 20.00 -1.34 20.82
CA TRP A 30 19.58 -0.46 19.74
C TRP A 30 18.83 0.78 20.24
N VAL A 31 17.91 0.63 21.19
CA VAL A 31 17.20 1.76 21.81
C VAL A 31 18.21 2.70 22.50
N ARG A 32 19.20 2.16 23.22
CA ARG A 32 20.27 2.95 23.84
C ARG A 32 21.08 3.73 22.80
N GLU A 33 21.50 3.08 21.73
CA GLU A 33 22.26 3.70 20.64
C GLU A 33 21.48 4.85 20.00
N VAL A 34 20.22 4.63 19.66
CA VAL A 34 19.37 5.65 19.03
C VAL A 34 19.06 6.79 20.00
N ALA A 35 18.77 6.50 21.26
CA ALA A 35 18.56 7.55 22.27
C ALA A 35 19.80 8.41 22.48
N ALA A 36 20.98 7.80 22.49
CA ALA A 36 22.25 8.54 22.57
C ALA A 36 22.47 9.45 21.35
N LEU A 37 22.06 9.02 20.17
CA LEU A 37 22.15 9.80 18.93
C LEU A 37 21.13 10.95 18.91
N THR A 38 19.85 10.65 19.16
CA THR A 38 18.74 11.58 18.94
C THR A 38 18.44 12.48 20.15
N GLN A 39 18.92 12.11 21.32
CA GLN A 39 18.82 12.88 22.59
C GLN A 39 17.37 13.25 23.00
N PRO A 40 16.43 12.28 23.05
CA PRO A 40 15.06 12.57 23.50
C PRO A 40 15.01 13.01 24.96
N ALA A 41 13.93 13.66 25.34
CA ALA A 41 13.65 13.97 26.74
C ALA A 41 13.25 12.73 27.54
N HIS A 42 12.51 11.81 26.91
CA HIS A 42 12.02 10.56 27.50
C HIS A 42 12.08 9.41 26.52
N ILE A 43 12.17 8.18 27.06
CA ILE A 43 11.95 6.92 26.31
C ILE A 43 10.63 6.33 26.82
N TYR A 44 9.67 6.15 25.91
CA TYR A 44 8.35 5.62 26.24
C TYR A 44 8.09 4.32 25.49
N TRP A 45 7.78 3.26 26.24
CA TRP A 45 7.46 1.93 25.71
C TRP A 45 5.96 1.81 25.43
N VAL A 46 5.58 1.76 24.16
CA VAL A 46 4.19 1.68 23.73
C VAL A 46 3.60 0.32 24.11
N ASP A 47 2.48 0.32 24.82
CA ASP A 47 1.78 -0.90 25.26
C ASP A 47 0.62 -1.33 24.36
N GLY A 48 0.10 -0.43 23.52
CA GLY A 48 -0.95 -0.70 22.54
C GLY A 48 -2.37 -0.72 23.13
N THR A 49 -2.55 -0.35 24.40
CA THR A 49 -3.87 -0.33 25.06
C THR A 49 -4.76 0.81 24.57
N GLN A 50 -6.07 0.69 24.81
CA GLN A 50 -7.02 1.78 24.52
C GLN A 50 -6.76 2.99 25.42
N GLU A 51 -6.43 2.77 26.66
CA GLU A 51 -6.11 3.83 27.63
C GLU A 51 -4.90 4.65 27.17
N GLU A 52 -3.86 4.00 26.65
CA GLU A 52 -2.70 4.67 26.05
C GLU A 52 -3.10 5.50 24.84
N TYR A 53 -3.88 4.91 23.94
CA TYR A 53 -4.38 5.60 22.75
C TYR A 53 -5.19 6.86 23.13
N ASP A 54 -6.13 6.73 24.06
CA ASP A 54 -6.98 7.85 24.50
C ASP A 54 -6.16 8.97 25.13
N ARG A 55 -5.13 8.63 25.92
CA ARG A 55 -4.21 9.60 26.51
C ARG A 55 -3.38 10.32 25.45
N LEU A 56 -2.76 9.57 24.52
CA LEU A 56 -1.96 10.16 23.45
C LEU A 56 -2.79 11.01 22.50
N ALA A 57 -4.01 10.57 22.18
CA ALA A 57 -4.93 11.35 21.36
C ALA A 57 -5.32 12.67 22.04
N GLN A 58 -5.54 12.65 23.37
CA GLN A 58 -5.83 13.86 24.13
C GLN A 58 -4.61 14.80 24.16
N GLU A 59 -3.40 14.29 24.35
CA GLU A 59 -2.17 15.08 24.25
C GLU A 59 -2.03 15.75 22.87
N LEU A 60 -2.40 15.06 21.80
CA LEU A 60 -2.40 15.61 20.43
C LEU A 60 -3.49 16.67 20.22
N VAL A 61 -4.64 16.52 20.87
CA VAL A 61 -5.68 17.57 20.90
C VAL A 61 -5.16 18.81 21.61
N ASP A 62 -4.56 18.64 22.79
CA ASP A 62 -4.01 19.73 23.58
C ASP A 62 -2.87 20.47 22.85
N ALA A 63 -2.09 19.75 22.05
CA ALA A 63 -1.02 20.31 21.19
C ALA A 63 -1.54 20.96 19.89
N GLY A 64 -2.83 20.85 19.58
CA GLY A 64 -3.42 21.35 18.35
C GLY A 64 -3.15 20.50 17.10
N THR A 65 -2.52 19.33 17.25
CA THR A 65 -2.29 18.38 16.14
C THR A 65 -3.59 17.68 15.74
N PHE A 66 -4.39 17.27 16.72
CA PHE A 66 -5.72 16.70 16.52
C PHE A 66 -6.82 17.72 16.82
N VAL A 67 -7.86 17.66 15.98
CA VAL A 67 -9.17 18.23 16.26
C VAL A 67 -10.12 17.08 16.55
N ARG A 68 -10.72 17.06 17.74
CA ARG A 68 -11.74 16.06 18.09
C ARG A 68 -13.00 16.32 17.26
N LEU A 69 -13.50 15.29 16.60
CA LEU A 69 -14.70 15.36 15.80
C LEU A 69 -15.97 15.16 16.64
N SER A 70 -17.11 15.55 16.08
CA SER A 70 -18.41 15.33 16.69
C SER A 70 -18.71 13.83 16.84
N ASP A 71 -19.01 13.38 18.04
CA ASP A 71 -19.36 11.99 18.33
C ASP A 71 -20.67 11.54 17.66
N HIS A 72 -21.50 12.49 17.22
CA HIS A 72 -22.75 12.18 16.52
C HIS A 72 -22.49 11.51 15.16
N GLU A 73 -21.49 11.99 14.42
CA GLU A 73 -21.18 11.44 13.08
C GLU A 73 -19.97 10.49 13.10
N PHE A 74 -18.91 10.86 13.83
CA PHE A 74 -17.66 10.12 13.90
C PHE A 74 -17.20 9.95 15.35
N PRO A 75 -17.77 9.00 16.11
CA PRO A 75 -17.39 8.82 17.51
C PRO A 75 -15.91 8.43 17.64
N ASN A 76 -15.26 8.96 18.68
CA ASN A 76 -13.84 8.70 18.96
C ASN A 76 -12.92 8.91 17.74
N SER A 77 -13.17 9.96 16.98
CA SER A 77 -12.43 10.27 15.75
C SER A 77 -11.81 11.66 15.80
N TYR A 78 -10.75 11.83 15.00
CA TYR A 78 -9.94 13.03 14.97
C TYR A 78 -9.60 13.44 13.55
N ALA A 79 -9.39 14.74 13.37
CA ALA A 79 -8.80 15.29 12.15
C ALA A 79 -7.42 15.87 12.46
N ALA A 80 -6.48 15.67 11.56
CA ALA A 80 -5.14 16.25 11.60
C ALA A 80 -4.86 17.00 10.31
N PHE A 81 -4.03 18.03 10.39
CA PHE A 81 -3.65 18.87 9.25
C PHE A 81 -2.14 18.97 9.19
N SER A 82 -1.56 18.47 8.12
CA SER A 82 -0.11 18.50 7.94
C SER A 82 0.36 19.88 7.47
N ASP A 83 1.66 20.09 7.59
CA ASP A 83 2.31 21.16 6.85
C ASP A 83 2.04 20.98 5.35
N PRO A 84 1.77 22.08 4.58
CA PRO A 84 1.54 22.00 3.14
C PRO A 84 2.65 21.32 2.33
N ASP A 85 3.87 21.30 2.85
CA ASP A 85 5.00 20.62 2.21
C ASP A 85 5.15 19.15 2.63
N ASP A 86 4.27 18.65 3.51
CA ASP A 86 4.31 17.27 4.02
C ASP A 86 2.97 16.55 3.78
N VAL A 87 2.61 16.33 2.52
CA VAL A 87 1.28 15.87 2.10
C VAL A 87 1.27 14.57 1.29
N ALA A 88 2.45 14.05 0.91
CA ALA A 88 2.55 12.90 0.01
C ALA A 88 3.84 12.11 0.22
N ARG A 89 3.93 10.97 -0.46
CA ARG A 89 5.20 10.25 -0.60
C ARG A 89 6.22 11.13 -1.31
N VAL A 90 7.46 11.07 -0.85
CA VAL A 90 8.59 11.81 -1.43
C VAL A 90 9.41 10.82 -2.26
N GLU A 91 8.96 10.51 -3.47
CA GLU A 91 9.59 9.48 -4.32
C GLU A 91 11.04 9.82 -4.63
N GLU A 92 11.34 11.08 -4.94
CA GLU A 92 12.69 11.57 -5.21
C GLU A 92 13.65 11.54 -4.01
N ARG A 93 13.10 11.35 -2.80
CA ARG A 93 13.86 11.25 -1.54
C ARG A 93 13.75 9.88 -0.89
N THR A 94 13.19 8.91 -1.62
CA THR A 94 13.09 7.51 -1.21
C THR A 94 14.22 6.71 -1.86
N PHE A 95 15.03 6.04 -1.03
CA PHE A 95 16.27 5.36 -1.45
C PHE A 95 16.26 3.88 -1.06
N ILE A 96 16.83 3.09 -1.94
CA ILE A 96 17.25 1.72 -1.67
C ILE A 96 18.78 1.73 -1.64
N CYS A 97 19.36 1.70 -0.45
CA CYS A 97 20.81 1.76 -0.24
C CYS A 97 21.41 0.37 -0.06
N SER A 98 21.36 -0.43 -1.12
CA SER A 98 22.04 -1.70 -1.26
C SER A 98 23.57 -1.51 -1.33
N GLU A 99 24.34 -2.57 -1.06
CA GLU A 99 25.80 -2.53 -1.11
C GLU A 99 26.34 -2.06 -2.45
N THR A 100 25.63 -2.36 -3.55
CA THR A 100 25.98 -1.91 -4.90
C THR A 100 24.79 -1.19 -5.55
N GLU A 101 25.09 -0.28 -6.46
CA GLU A 101 24.05 0.40 -7.27
C GLU A 101 23.25 -0.59 -8.11
N GLU A 102 23.90 -1.62 -8.64
CA GLU A 102 23.25 -2.70 -9.38
C GLU A 102 22.19 -3.43 -8.51
N GLY A 103 22.46 -3.59 -7.22
CA GLY A 103 21.52 -4.20 -6.27
C GLY A 103 20.23 -3.42 -6.08
N ALA A 104 20.25 -2.10 -6.22
CA ALA A 104 19.07 -1.24 -6.21
C ALA A 104 18.34 -1.24 -7.56
N GLY A 105 19.09 -1.32 -8.64
CA GLY A 105 18.59 -1.35 -10.01
C GLY A 105 18.17 0.01 -10.58
N PRO A 106 17.72 0.02 -11.85
CA PRO A 106 17.49 1.26 -12.59
C PRO A 106 16.23 2.02 -12.17
N THR A 107 15.35 1.42 -11.38
CA THR A 107 14.07 2.00 -10.98
C THR A 107 14.07 2.62 -9.59
N ASN A 108 15.12 2.40 -8.80
CA ASN A 108 15.28 2.93 -7.46
C ASN A 108 16.30 4.07 -7.43
N ASN A 109 16.10 5.04 -6.55
CA ASN A 109 17.17 5.96 -6.20
C ASN A 109 18.16 5.22 -5.30
N TRP A 110 19.44 5.37 -5.60
CA TRP A 110 20.51 4.74 -4.86
C TRP A 110 21.55 5.76 -4.38
N ARG A 111 22.11 5.49 -3.23
CA ARG A 111 23.33 6.11 -2.71
C ARG A 111 24.09 5.05 -1.92
N ASP A 112 25.41 5.13 -1.91
CA ASP A 112 26.26 4.24 -1.12
C ASP A 112 25.75 4.16 0.33
N PRO A 113 25.56 2.95 0.90
CA PRO A 113 24.97 2.79 2.22
C PRO A 113 25.82 3.40 3.34
N VAL A 114 27.14 3.43 3.22
CA VAL A 114 28.04 4.04 4.21
C VAL A 114 27.89 5.56 4.18
N GLU A 115 27.91 6.17 3.00
CA GLU A 115 27.71 7.61 2.82
C GLU A 115 26.31 8.03 3.28
N MET A 116 25.28 7.25 2.95
CA MET A 116 23.91 7.52 3.39
C MET A 116 23.79 7.46 4.91
N LYS A 117 24.35 6.46 5.56
CA LYS A 117 24.36 6.37 7.03
C LYS A 117 25.09 7.53 7.67
N GLN A 118 26.18 8.03 7.09
CA GLN A 118 26.85 9.23 7.59
C GLN A 118 25.95 10.46 7.49
N THR A 119 25.29 10.66 6.36
CA THR A 119 24.33 11.75 6.15
C THR A 119 23.18 11.68 7.16
N LEU A 120 22.55 10.50 7.29
CA LEU A 120 21.44 10.29 8.21
C LEU A 120 21.87 10.47 9.67
N THR A 121 23.00 9.95 10.06
CA THR A 121 23.54 10.13 11.42
C THR A 121 23.68 11.60 11.77
N GLY A 122 24.16 12.41 10.85
CA GLY A 122 24.24 13.87 11.04
C GLY A 122 22.85 14.54 11.20
N LEU A 123 21.86 14.10 10.43
CA LEU A 123 20.50 14.62 10.52
C LEU A 123 19.77 14.18 11.80
N PHE A 124 19.95 12.93 12.19
CA PHE A 124 19.31 12.38 13.39
C PHE A 124 19.97 12.85 14.69
N GLU A 125 21.20 13.36 14.65
CA GLU A 125 21.89 13.85 15.84
C GLU A 125 21.09 14.95 16.54
N GLY A 126 20.64 14.68 17.77
CA GLY A 126 19.82 15.60 18.56
C GLY A 126 18.42 15.88 18.01
N SER A 127 17.96 15.12 17.01
CA SER A 127 16.68 15.37 16.32
C SER A 127 15.45 15.24 17.21
N MET A 128 15.55 14.50 18.33
CA MET A 128 14.44 14.28 19.26
C MET A 128 14.55 15.11 20.54
N ARG A 129 15.48 16.08 20.61
CA ARG A 129 15.58 16.96 21.79
C ARG A 129 14.25 17.61 22.09
N GLY A 130 13.86 17.59 23.40
CA GLY A 130 12.59 18.11 23.87
C GLY A 130 11.37 17.24 23.51
N ARG A 131 11.57 16.10 22.85
CA ARG A 131 10.50 15.17 22.46
C ARG A 131 10.63 13.84 23.18
N THR A 132 9.55 13.08 23.22
CA THR A 132 9.54 11.69 23.67
C THR A 132 9.87 10.76 22.52
N MET A 133 10.82 9.84 22.72
CA MET A 133 11.05 8.73 21.82
C MET A 133 10.12 7.57 22.18
N TYR A 134 9.16 7.28 21.32
CA TYR A 134 8.27 6.14 21.44
C TYR A 134 8.91 4.88 20.87
N VAL A 135 8.95 3.82 21.67
CA VAL A 135 9.36 2.48 21.24
C VAL A 135 8.11 1.70 20.91
N ILE A 136 7.89 1.43 19.62
CA ILE A 136 6.65 0.84 19.10
C ILE A 136 6.95 -0.58 18.57
N PRO A 137 6.84 -1.63 19.42
CA PRO A 137 6.90 -2.99 18.92
C PRO A 137 5.64 -3.27 18.11
N PHE A 138 5.78 -3.84 16.92
CA PHE A 138 4.63 -4.18 16.08
C PHE A 138 4.87 -5.44 15.26
N VAL A 139 3.79 -6.07 14.83
CA VAL A 139 3.80 -7.19 13.91
C VAL A 139 2.98 -6.85 12.69
N MET A 140 3.49 -7.18 11.52
CA MET A 140 2.72 -7.20 10.30
C MET A 140 2.19 -8.62 10.08
N GLY A 141 0.86 -8.73 9.87
CA GLY A 141 0.16 -10.02 9.91
C GLY A 141 -0.16 -10.45 11.34
N SER A 142 -0.27 -11.75 11.57
CA SER A 142 -0.70 -12.31 12.85
C SER A 142 0.48 -12.68 13.76
N LEU A 143 0.37 -12.37 15.05
CA LEU A 143 1.27 -12.90 16.08
C LEU A 143 1.19 -14.43 16.23
N LYS A 144 0.09 -15.05 15.77
CA LYS A 144 -0.12 -16.49 15.79
C LYS A 144 0.49 -17.20 14.59
N ALA A 145 1.05 -16.46 13.63
CA ALA A 145 1.77 -17.06 12.50
C ALA A 145 2.95 -17.89 12.99
N LYS A 146 3.32 -18.90 12.23
CA LYS A 146 4.48 -19.76 12.54
C LYS A 146 5.77 -18.97 12.71
N ASN A 147 5.95 -17.96 11.84
CA ASN A 147 7.08 -17.03 11.87
C ASN A 147 6.54 -15.57 11.86
N PRO A 148 6.14 -15.03 13.02
CA PRO A 148 5.61 -13.67 13.07
C PRO A 148 6.62 -12.64 12.54
N LYS A 149 6.18 -11.73 11.70
CA LYS A 149 7.02 -10.69 11.08
C LYS A 149 7.08 -9.46 12.00
N ILE A 150 7.91 -9.53 13.02
CA ILE A 150 8.05 -8.50 14.06
C ILE A 150 9.03 -7.40 13.62
N ALA A 151 8.67 -6.18 13.93
CA ALA A 151 9.52 -5.00 13.82
C ALA A 151 9.37 -4.12 15.06
N VAL A 152 10.29 -3.18 15.22
CA VAL A 152 10.18 -2.12 16.23
C VAL A 152 10.42 -0.80 15.52
N GLU A 153 9.45 0.11 15.64
CA GLU A 153 9.62 1.50 15.19
C GLU A 153 9.99 2.39 16.38
N LEU A 154 11.04 3.16 16.23
CA LEU A 154 11.38 4.25 17.13
C LEU A 154 10.96 5.55 16.47
N SER A 155 10.10 6.33 17.12
CA SER A 155 9.56 7.57 16.57
C SER A 155 9.39 8.62 17.65
N ASP A 156 9.52 9.88 17.28
CA ASP A 156 9.24 11.03 18.14
C ASP A 156 7.84 11.64 17.93
N SER A 157 6.94 10.89 17.27
CA SER A 157 5.58 11.35 16.92
C SER A 157 4.49 10.51 17.58
N ALA A 158 3.70 11.11 18.45
CA ALA A 158 2.50 10.48 19.03
C ALA A 158 1.42 10.22 17.96
N TYR A 159 1.33 11.06 16.92
CA TYR A 159 0.47 10.82 15.77
C TYR A 159 0.79 9.47 15.10
N VAL A 160 2.07 9.16 14.96
CA VAL A 160 2.52 7.86 14.42
C VAL A 160 2.07 6.72 15.31
N VAL A 161 2.20 6.84 16.64
CA VAL A 161 1.73 5.80 17.58
C VAL A 161 0.24 5.53 17.40
N CYS A 162 -0.58 6.58 17.39
CA CYS A 162 -2.04 6.46 17.21
C CYS A 162 -2.42 5.82 15.88
N SER A 163 -1.77 6.23 14.79
CA SER A 163 -2.02 5.68 13.46
C SER A 163 -1.53 4.24 13.32
N MET A 164 -0.35 3.91 13.88
CA MET A 164 0.19 2.55 13.87
C MET A 164 -0.70 1.57 14.63
N ARG A 165 -1.32 2.01 15.73
CA ARG A 165 -2.26 1.19 16.49
C ARG A 165 -3.48 0.76 15.67
N ILE A 166 -3.91 1.58 14.73
CA ILE A 166 -4.99 1.25 13.79
C ILE A 166 -4.48 0.31 12.70
N MET A 167 -3.28 0.58 12.17
CA MET A 167 -2.75 -0.09 10.98
C MET A 167 -2.09 -1.45 11.26
N ALA A 168 -1.66 -1.71 12.49
CA ALA A 168 -0.94 -2.93 12.86
C ALA A 168 -1.31 -3.37 14.29
N THR A 169 -0.97 -4.59 14.64
CA THR A 169 -0.96 -5.02 16.05
C THR A 169 0.33 -4.51 16.69
N ILE A 170 0.21 -3.69 17.72
CA ILE A 170 1.35 -3.05 18.40
C ILE A 170 1.35 -3.33 19.90
N GLY A 171 2.49 -3.14 20.52
CA GLY A 171 2.60 -2.97 21.98
C GLY A 171 3.03 -4.23 22.72
N LYS A 172 2.49 -4.38 23.94
CA LYS A 172 2.97 -5.35 24.93
C LYS A 172 2.95 -6.81 24.51
N ASP A 173 1.92 -7.22 23.73
CA ASP A 173 1.81 -8.61 23.29
C ASP A 173 2.86 -8.95 22.23
N VAL A 174 3.18 -7.99 21.36
CA VAL A 174 4.26 -8.12 20.38
C VAL A 174 5.61 -8.20 21.10
N LEU A 175 5.82 -7.33 22.09
CA LEU A 175 7.05 -7.31 22.89
C LEU A 175 7.23 -8.61 23.69
N ALA A 176 6.14 -9.15 24.25
CA ALA A 176 6.15 -10.42 24.94
C ALA A 176 6.58 -11.56 24.00
N LYS A 177 6.08 -11.56 22.76
CA LYS A 177 6.47 -12.55 21.74
C LYS A 177 7.94 -12.41 21.34
N LEU A 178 8.42 -11.18 21.20
CA LEU A 178 9.84 -10.91 20.92
C LEU A 178 10.74 -11.35 22.07
N ASN A 179 10.33 -11.13 23.32
CA ASN A 179 11.04 -11.60 24.51
C ASN A 179 11.08 -13.14 24.57
N GLU A 180 9.95 -13.80 24.27
CA GLU A 180 9.84 -15.28 24.25
C GLU A 180 10.78 -15.90 23.23
N THR A 181 10.80 -15.38 22.02
CA THR A 181 11.58 -15.94 20.91
C THR A 181 13.03 -15.49 20.92
N ASN A 182 13.34 -14.35 21.54
CA ASN A 182 14.62 -13.64 21.41
C ASN A 182 15.07 -13.52 19.95
N GLY A 183 14.10 -13.34 19.05
CA GLY A 183 14.26 -13.44 17.62
C GLY A 183 14.71 -12.15 16.96
N PHE A 184 14.82 -12.23 15.63
CA PHE A 184 15.08 -11.08 14.78
C PHE A 184 13.86 -10.13 14.74
N PHE A 185 14.13 -8.84 14.66
CA PHE A 185 13.12 -7.82 14.37
C PHE A 185 13.68 -6.80 13.37
N VAL A 186 12.81 -6.27 12.53
CA VAL A 186 13.18 -5.18 11.62
C VAL A 186 13.32 -3.89 12.41
N LYS A 187 14.43 -3.19 12.23
CA LYS A 187 14.70 -1.89 12.85
C LYS A 187 14.15 -0.78 11.98
N ALA A 188 13.20 -0.02 12.50
CA ALA A 188 12.57 1.09 11.81
C ALA A 188 12.74 2.38 12.64
N LEU A 189 13.59 3.30 12.16
CA LEU A 189 13.88 4.56 12.84
C LEU A 189 13.19 5.71 12.11
N HIS A 190 12.40 6.50 12.85
CA HIS A 190 11.71 7.66 12.35
C HIS A 190 11.90 8.87 13.26
N SER A 191 12.11 10.04 12.69
CA SER A 191 12.02 11.33 13.37
C SER A 191 11.40 12.37 12.46
N VAL A 192 10.58 13.25 13.02
CA VAL A 192 10.04 14.42 12.31
C VAL A 192 11.13 15.47 12.03
N GLY A 193 12.29 15.35 12.66
CA GLY A 193 13.43 16.24 12.42
C GLY A 193 13.21 17.69 12.90
N ALA A 194 12.45 17.86 13.98
CA ALA A 194 12.08 19.17 14.53
C ALA A 194 12.32 19.23 16.04
N PRO A 195 13.58 19.24 16.51
CA PRO A 195 13.90 19.30 17.93
C PRO A 195 13.37 20.58 18.56
N LEU A 196 13.06 20.52 19.87
CA LEU A 196 12.60 21.64 20.67
C LEU A 196 13.71 22.10 21.62
N GLU A 197 14.05 23.37 21.55
CA GLU A 197 14.94 23.98 22.54
C GLU A 197 14.18 24.28 23.84
N PRO A 198 14.85 24.38 24.98
CA PRO A 198 14.20 24.68 26.26
C PRO A 198 13.33 25.94 26.19
N GLY A 199 12.03 25.81 26.54
CA GLY A 199 11.07 26.91 26.49
C GLY A 199 10.49 27.23 25.13
N GLN A 200 10.86 26.51 24.08
CA GLN A 200 10.27 26.64 22.75
C GLN A 200 8.87 25.99 22.72
N GLU A 201 7.90 26.71 22.21
CA GLU A 201 6.56 26.16 21.94
C GLU A 201 6.63 25.26 20.69
N ASP A 202 5.91 24.14 20.74
CA ASP A 202 5.80 23.24 19.60
C ASP A 202 4.77 23.74 18.59
N VAL A 203 4.85 23.23 17.36
CA VAL A 203 3.87 23.47 16.29
C VAL A 203 2.92 22.28 16.18
N PRO A 204 1.70 22.47 15.66
CA PRO A 204 0.72 21.38 15.52
C PRO A 204 1.20 20.22 14.64
N TRP A 205 2.00 20.50 13.62
CA TRP A 205 2.58 19.47 12.73
C TRP A 205 4.08 19.71 12.55
N PRO A 206 4.90 19.16 13.44
CA PRO A 206 6.34 19.26 13.30
C PRO A 206 6.83 18.38 12.14
N CYS A 207 7.66 18.95 11.29
CA CYS A 207 8.36 18.26 10.19
C CYS A 207 9.61 19.04 9.80
N ASN A 208 10.37 18.53 8.85
CA ASN A 208 11.58 19.14 8.34
C ASN A 208 11.49 19.26 6.81
N PRO A 209 11.92 20.35 6.19
CA PRO A 209 11.94 20.48 4.74
C PRO A 209 12.87 19.46 4.07
N GLU A 210 13.93 19.01 4.77
CA GLU A 210 14.79 17.95 4.30
C GLU A 210 14.22 16.59 4.70
N LYS A 211 13.93 15.75 3.70
CA LYS A 211 13.28 14.45 3.90
C LYS A 211 14.15 13.35 3.31
N TYR A 212 14.24 12.24 4.04
CA TYR A 212 14.87 10.99 3.59
C TYR A 212 14.02 9.81 4.04
N ILE A 213 13.69 8.93 3.11
CA ILE A 213 13.05 7.65 3.39
C ILE A 213 13.96 6.57 2.82
N VAL A 214 14.71 5.90 3.69
CA VAL A 214 15.83 5.05 3.29
C VAL A 214 15.64 3.62 3.79
N GLN A 215 15.80 2.66 2.89
CA GLN A 215 15.85 1.23 3.19
C GLN A 215 17.27 0.71 2.95
N PHE A 216 17.76 -0.11 3.87
CA PHE A 216 19.03 -0.84 3.78
C PHE A 216 18.71 -2.34 3.65
N PRO A 217 18.69 -2.89 2.41
CA PRO A 217 18.19 -4.25 2.17
C PRO A 217 18.94 -5.34 2.91
N GLU A 218 20.28 -5.26 2.95
CA GLU A 218 21.12 -6.31 3.52
C GLU A 218 20.97 -6.44 5.03
N THR A 219 20.77 -5.31 5.71
CA THR A 219 20.55 -5.28 7.17
C THR A 219 19.09 -5.24 7.56
N ARG A 220 18.19 -5.11 6.57
CA ARG A 220 16.73 -5.02 6.76
C ARG A 220 16.34 -3.90 7.72
N GLU A 221 16.91 -2.71 7.50
CA GLU A 221 16.69 -1.50 8.29
C GLU A 221 15.96 -0.43 7.48
N ILE A 222 15.16 0.38 8.19
CA ILE A 222 14.46 1.54 7.64
C ILE A 222 14.85 2.76 8.45
N TRP A 223 15.24 3.85 7.76
CA TRP A 223 15.50 5.15 8.37
C TRP A 223 14.67 6.20 7.64
N SER A 224 13.76 6.86 8.34
CA SER A 224 12.90 7.91 7.79
C SER A 224 13.04 9.20 8.58
N PHE A 225 13.42 10.27 7.91
CA PHE A 225 13.68 11.59 8.51
C PHE A 225 12.84 12.67 7.85
N GLY A 226 12.26 13.54 8.66
CA GLY A 226 11.72 14.83 8.24
C GLY A 226 10.23 14.86 7.89
N SER A 227 9.61 13.72 7.62
CA SER A 227 8.16 13.65 7.33
C SER A 227 7.38 13.04 8.50
N GLY A 228 6.22 13.58 8.80
CA GLY A 228 5.26 12.99 9.75
C GLY A 228 4.07 12.31 9.07
N TYR A 229 4.03 12.28 7.73
CA TYR A 229 2.85 11.92 6.96
C TYR A 229 2.91 10.53 6.31
N GLY A 230 1.81 9.79 6.45
CA GLY A 230 1.53 8.56 5.70
C GLY A 230 2.62 7.51 5.78
N GLY A 231 2.88 6.85 4.66
CA GLY A 231 3.88 5.78 4.56
C GLY A 231 5.32 6.23 4.79
N ASN A 232 5.60 7.53 4.87
CA ASN A 232 6.91 8.07 5.26
C ASN A 232 7.18 7.93 6.77
N ALA A 233 6.14 7.85 7.57
CA ALA A 233 6.20 7.82 9.03
C ALA A 233 5.61 6.53 9.62
N LEU A 234 4.57 5.96 9.01
CA LEU A 234 4.00 4.66 9.35
C LEU A 234 4.84 3.57 8.69
N LEU A 235 5.98 3.25 9.29
CA LEU A 235 7.03 2.44 8.64
C LEU A 235 6.66 0.97 8.45
N GLY A 236 5.61 0.51 9.11
CA GLY A 236 5.05 -0.83 8.92
C GLY A 236 4.39 -1.02 7.54
N LYS A 237 3.85 0.05 6.94
CA LYS A 237 3.06 -0.05 5.71
C LYS A 237 3.93 -0.23 4.46
N LYS A 238 4.43 0.83 3.87
CA LYS A 238 5.17 0.76 2.59
C LYS A 238 6.64 0.38 2.76
N CYS A 239 7.29 0.89 3.80
CA CYS A 239 8.69 0.62 4.04
C CYS A 239 8.94 -0.84 4.45
N TYR A 240 8.18 -1.35 5.42
CA TYR A 240 8.34 -2.74 5.87
C TYR A 240 7.52 -3.72 5.04
N ALA A 241 6.19 -3.59 4.98
CA ALA A 241 5.32 -4.60 4.38
C ALA A 241 5.51 -4.76 2.86
N LEU A 242 6.14 -3.82 2.19
CA LEU A 242 6.50 -3.92 0.78
C LEU A 242 8.01 -3.89 0.53
N ARG A 243 8.70 -2.79 0.79
CA ARG A 243 10.12 -2.65 0.39
C ARG A 243 11.03 -3.66 1.09
N ILE A 244 11.04 -3.69 2.40
CA ILE A 244 11.84 -4.67 3.16
C ILE A 244 11.26 -6.08 3.03
N ALA A 245 9.94 -6.23 3.05
CA ALA A 245 9.28 -7.53 2.86
C ALA A 245 9.57 -8.15 1.49
N SER A 246 9.70 -7.34 0.43
CA SER A 246 10.11 -7.86 -0.90
C SER A 246 11.52 -8.47 -0.87
N VAL A 247 12.43 -7.90 -0.09
CA VAL A 247 13.78 -8.44 0.12
C VAL A 247 13.71 -9.74 0.93
N ILE A 248 12.95 -9.75 2.02
CA ILE A 248 12.76 -10.95 2.85
C ILE A 248 12.13 -12.07 2.01
N GLY A 249 11.10 -11.76 1.23
CA GLY A 249 10.44 -12.71 0.35
C GLY A 249 11.37 -13.30 -0.71
N ARG A 250 12.22 -12.48 -1.32
CA ARG A 250 13.29 -12.96 -2.22
C ARG A 250 14.18 -14.00 -1.52
N ASP A 251 14.61 -13.70 -0.30
CA ASP A 251 15.56 -14.53 0.44
C ASP A 251 14.90 -15.82 0.99
N GLU A 252 13.62 -15.76 1.35
CA GLU A 252 12.87 -16.86 1.97
C GLU A 252 11.96 -17.64 1.00
N GLY A 253 11.75 -17.15 -0.22
CA GLY A 253 10.95 -17.84 -1.24
C GLY A 253 9.45 -17.53 -1.20
N TRP A 254 9.07 -16.29 -0.92
CA TRP A 254 7.70 -15.79 -0.98
C TRP A 254 7.65 -14.40 -1.62
N MET A 255 6.44 -13.85 -1.81
CA MET A 255 6.25 -12.56 -2.48
C MET A 255 5.52 -11.57 -1.57
N ALA A 256 6.03 -10.34 -1.49
CA ALA A 256 5.33 -9.19 -0.90
C ALA A 256 4.83 -8.30 -2.05
N GLU A 257 3.51 -8.14 -2.14
CA GLU A 257 2.88 -7.52 -3.30
C GLU A 257 1.90 -6.41 -2.91
N HIS A 258 1.81 -5.40 -3.77
CA HIS A 258 0.88 -4.29 -3.63
C HIS A 258 -0.48 -4.67 -4.22
N MET A 259 -1.18 -5.56 -3.51
CA MET A 259 -2.41 -6.18 -3.98
C MET A 259 -3.51 -6.16 -2.92
N LEU A 260 -4.74 -6.03 -3.37
CA LEU A 260 -5.91 -6.38 -2.57
C LEU A 260 -6.11 -7.91 -2.57
N ILE A 261 -6.91 -8.40 -1.64
CA ILE A 261 -7.32 -9.81 -1.56
C ILE A 261 -8.84 -9.85 -1.41
N LEU A 262 -9.51 -10.51 -2.34
CA LEU A 262 -10.96 -10.62 -2.41
C LEU A 262 -11.40 -12.08 -2.29
N LYS A 263 -12.35 -12.34 -1.38
CA LYS A 263 -13.06 -13.61 -1.29
C LYS A 263 -14.32 -13.52 -2.13
N VAL A 264 -14.50 -14.45 -3.05
CA VAL A 264 -15.66 -14.53 -3.93
C VAL A 264 -16.40 -15.83 -3.68
N THR A 265 -17.69 -15.74 -3.44
CA THR A 265 -18.57 -16.91 -3.24
C THR A 265 -19.63 -16.91 -4.33
N ASN A 266 -19.74 -18.03 -5.07
CA ASN A 266 -20.77 -18.19 -6.10
C ASN A 266 -22.13 -18.60 -5.50
N PRO A 267 -23.22 -18.65 -6.29
CA PRO A 267 -24.54 -19.03 -5.79
C PRO A 267 -24.61 -20.44 -5.18
N GLU A 268 -23.73 -21.36 -5.58
CA GLU A 268 -23.67 -22.73 -5.03
C GLU A 268 -22.84 -22.81 -3.75
N GLY A 269 -22.30 -21.69 -3.26
CA GLY A 269 -21.50 -21.65 -2.03
C GLY A 269 -20.02 -21.98 -2.22
N LYS A 270 -19.52 -22.14 -3.46
CA LYS A 270 -18.11 -22.34 -3.74
C LYS A 270 -17.33 -21.05 -3.55
N VAL A 271 -16.18 -21.12 -2.91
CA VAL A 271 -15.33 -19.99 -2.58
C VAL A 271 -14.04 -20.03 -3.40
N ARG A 272 -13.63 -18.85 -3.89
CA ARG A 272 -12.29 -18.62 -4.46
C ARG A 272 -11.72 -17.31 -3.94
N TYR A 273 -10.41 -17.24 -3.82
CA TYR A 273 -9.70 -16.03 -3.40
C TYR A 273 -8.86 -15.51 -4.56
N ILE A 274 -8.95 -14.20 -4.77
CA ILE A 274 -8.32 -13.49 -5.88
C ILE A 274 -7.52 -12.32 -5.31
N SER A 275 -6.27 -12.15 -5.75
CA SER A 275 -5.51 -10.93 -5.49
C SER A 275 -5.51 -10.04 -6.72
N ALA A 276 -5.49 -8.73 -6.53
CA ALA A 276 -5.48 -7.79 -7.65
C ALA A 276 -4.47 -6.65 -7.42
N ALA A 277 -3.64 -6.42 -8.42
CA ALA A 277 -2.63 -5.38 -8.45
C ALA A 277 -3.07 -4.25 -9.38
N PHE A 278 -3.31 -3.07 -8.80
CA PHE A 278 -3.63 -1.86 -9.53
C PHE A 278 -2.72 -0.71 -9.07
N PRO A 279 -2.14 0.08 -10.00
CA PRO A 279 -1.47 1.33 -9.67
C PRO A 279 -2.39 2.31 -8.93
N SER A 280 -1.80 3.32 -8.31
CA SER A 280 -2.57 4.35 -7.59
C SER A 280 -3.65 4.97 -8.47
N ALA A 281 -4.80 5.27 -7.88
CA ALA A 281 -5.98 5.85 -8.54
C ALA A 281 -6.62 4.99 -9.65
N CYS A 282 -6.40 3.68 -9.65
CA CYS A 282 -7.02 2.74 -10.59
C CYS A 282 -8.17 1.91 -10.01
N GLY A 283 -8.70 2.30 -8.84
CA GLY A 283 -9.91 1.70 -8.25
C GLY A 283 -9.67 0.49 -7.36
N LYS A 284 -8.46 0.30 -6.82
CA LYS A 284 -8.12 -0.86 -5.98
C LYS A 284 -9.02 -0.99 -4.75
N THR A 285 -9.16 0.06 -3.95
CA THR A 285 -10.00 0.04 -2.73
C THR A 285 -11.47 -0.22 -3.05
N ASN A 286 -11.99 0.39 -4.12
CA ASN A 286 -13.38 0.15 -4.56
C ASN A 286 -13.59 -1.29 -5.01
N PHE A 287 -12.59 -1.90 -5.63
CA PHE A 287 -12.65 -3.30 -6.04
C PHE A 287 -12.57 -4.25 -4.84
N ALA A 288 -11.73 -3.93 -3.84
CA ALA A 288 -11.64 -4.69 -2.59
C ALA A 288 -12.95 -4.71 -1.79
N MET A 289 -13.74 -3.65 -1.91
CA MET A 289 -15.03 -3.47 -1.22
C MET A 289 -16.23 -3.53 -2.17
N MET A 290 -16.07 -4.20 -3.31
CA MET A 290 -17.08 -4.31 -4.35
C MET A 290 -18.35 -5.00 -3.85
N GLU A 291 -19.50 -4.43 -4.19
CA GLU A 291 -20.81 -5.07 -4.04
C GLU A 291 -21.22 -5.69 -5.40
N PRO A 292 -21.27 -7.03 -5.53
CA PRO A 292 -21.68 -7.67 -6.76
C PRO A 292 -23.12 -7.28 -7.16
N THR A 293 -23.31 -7.04 -8.45
CA THR A 293 -24.61 -6.71 -9.04
C THR A 293 -25.36 -7.94 -9.56
N ILE A 294 -24.74 -9.11 -9.54
CA ILE A 294 -25.29 -10.38 -10.01
C ILE A 294 -25.88 -11.15 -8.83
N ASP A 295 -27.10 -11.59 -8.97
CA ASP A 295 -27.82 -12.31 -7.93
C ASP A 295 -27.08 -13.57 -7.46
N GLY A 296 -27.01 -13.74 -6.14
CA GLY A 296 -26.41 -14.90 -5.50
C GLY A 296 -24.89 -14.87 -5.38
N TRP A 297 -24.21 -13.93 -6.02
CA TRP A 297 -22.77 -13.73 -5.88
C TRP A 297 -22.47 -12.85 -4.68
N LYS A 298 -21.43 -13.23 -3.93
CA LYS A 298 -20.97 -12.51 -2.74
C LYS A 298 -19.48 -12.22 -2.84
N ALA A 299 -19.08 -11.01 -2.44
CA ALA A 299 -17.70 -10.61 -2.28
C ALA A 299 -17.44 -10.16 -0.84
N GLU A 300 -16.30 -10.58 -0.29
CA GLU A 300 -15.83 -10.18 1.04
C GLU A 300 -14.36 -9.80 0.97
N MET A 301 -13.97 -8.77 1.71
CA MET A 301 -12.59 -8.27 1.73
C MET A 301 -11.73 -9.10 2.67
N VAL A 302 -10.60 -9.60 2.19
CA VAL A 302 -9.52 -10.22 2.97
C VAL A 302 -8.33 -9.26 3.14
N GLY A 303 -8.18 -8.30 2.24
CA GLY A 303 -7.18 -7.25 2.31
C GLY A 303 -7.44 -6.19 1.24
N ASP A 304 -7.07 -4.94 1.50
CA ASP A 304 -7.35 -3.86 0.55
C ASP A 304 -6.12 -3.34 -0.21
N ASP A 305 -4.90 -3.55 0.31
CA ASP A 305 -3.72 -2.86 -0.22
C ASP A 305 -2.46 -3.71 -0.36
N ILE A 306 -2.19 -4.61 0.59
CA ILE A 306 -0.95 -5.40 0.65
C ILE A 306 -1.27 -6.87 0.81
N ALA A 307 -0.56 -7.71 0.07
CA ALA A 307 -0.68 -9.16 0.10
C ALA A 307 0.71 -9.82 0.19
N TRP A 308 0.85 -10.75 1.11
CA TRP A 308 2.03 -11.62 1.18
C TRP A 308 1.65 -13.00 0.70
N ILE A 309 2.31 -13.46 -0.37
CA ILE A 309 2.00 -14.73 -1.02
C ILE A 309 3.10 -15.73 -0.66
N GLU A 310 2.73 -16.70 0.12
CA GLU A 310 3.59 -17.82 0.56
C GLU A 310 3.15 -19.10 -0.12
N PHE A 311 3.95 -20.16 -0.02
CA PHE A 311 3.63 -21.46 -0.58
C PHE A 311 3.64 -22.49 0.53
N ASP A 312 2.58 -23.31 0.58
CA ASP A 312 2.46 -24.38 1.56
C ASP A 312 3.29 -25.62 1.15
N GLU A 313 3.26 -26.64 1.99
CA GLU A 313 3.96 -27.91 1.76
C GLU A 313 3.49 -28.68 0.51
N ASN A 314 2.29 -28.35 0.01
CA ASN A 314 1.74 -28.90 -1.22
C ASN A 314 2.02 -28.00 -2.45
N HIS A 315 2.91 -27.01 -2.31
CA HIS A 315 3.24 -26.02 -3.34
C HIS A 315 2.06 -25.13 -3.75
N GLN A 316 1.00 -25.06 -2.93
CA GLN A 316 -0.12 -24.18 -3.21
C GLN A 316 0.17 -22.76 -2.71
N ALA A 317 -0.12 -21.77 -3.55
CA ALA A 317 -0.02 -20.37 -3.16
C ALA A 317 -1.07 -20.03 -2.10
N ARG A 318 -0.62 -19.42 -1.00
CA ARG A 318 -1.46 -18.92 0.09
C ARG A 318 -1.17 -17.43 0.28
N VAL A 319 -2.21 -16.64 0.48
CA VAL A 319 -2.08 -15.20 0.61
C VAL A 319 -2.54 -14.72 1.98
N VAL A 320 -1.73 -13.86 2.59
CA VAL A 320 -1.96 -13.24 3.89
C VAL A 320 -2.04 -11.73 3.71
N ASN A 321 -2.98 -11.11 4.40
CA ASN A 321 -3.01 -9.66 4.56
C ASN A 321 -2.21 -9.27 5.82
N PRO A 322 -1.19 -8.38 5.69
CA PRO A 322 -0.35 -8.01 6.83
C PRO A 322 -0.90 -6.84 7.67
N GLU A 323 -1.95 -6.15 7.23
CA GLU A 323 -2.44 -4.92 7.88
C GLU A 323 -3.69 -5.16 8.73
N ALA A 324 -3.85 -4.41 9.83
CA ALA A 324 -5.02 -4.45 10.70
C ALA A 324 -6.02 -3.31 10.41
N GLY A 325 -5.63 -2.35 9.60
CA GLY A 325 -6.41 -1.15 9.28
C GLY A 325 -6.38 -0.79 7.81
N LEU A 326 -7.18 0.21 7.47
CA LEU A 326 -7.27 0.80 6.14
C LEU A 326 -6.68 2.22 6.18
N PHE A 327 -5.86 2.53 5.20
CA PHE A 327 -5.30 3.87 4.99
C PHE A 327 -5.73 4.39 3.62
N GLY A 328 -7.02 4.77 3.53
CA GLY A 328 -7.68 5.09 2.26
C GLY A 328 -7.54 6.55 1.85
N VAL A 329 -7.59 6.81 0.54
CA VAL A 329 -7.73 8.16 -0.02
C VAL A 329 -9.16 8.62 0.19
N ALA A 330 -9.34 9.80 0.81
CA ALA A 330 -10.66 10.35 1.12
C ALA A 330 -11.37 10.92 -0.12
N PRO A 331 -10.79 11.83 -0.94
CA PRO A 331 -11.46 12.37 -2.10
C PRO A 331 -11.96 11.30 -3.08
N GLY A 332 -13.18 11.46 -3.53
CA GLY A 332 -13.87 10.49 -4.40
C GLY A 332 -14.53 9.34 -3.64
N THR A 333 -14.30 9.18 -2.34
CA THR A 333 -14.98 8.19 -1.51
C THR A 333 -16.31 8.75 -0.99
N GLY A 334 -17.40 8.14 -1.36
CA GLY A 334 -18.75 8.52 -0.96
C GLY A 334 -19.69 7.32 -1.01
N TYR A 335 -20.92 7.49 -0.58
CA TYR A 335 -21.93 6.41 -0.60
C TYR A 335 -22.25 5.91 -2.02
N SER A 336 -22.10 6.76 -3.03
CA SER A 336 -22.32 6.38 -4.43
C SER A 336 -21.15 5.56 -5.04
N THR A 337 -19.94 5.71 -4.51
CA THR A 337 -18.72 5.08 -5.05
C THR A 337 -18.23 3.92 -4.20
N ASN A 338 -18.31 4.04 -2.88
CA ASN A 338 -17.87 3.01 -1.93
C ASN A 338 -18.67 3.07 -0.62
N PRO A 339 -19.89 2.55 -0.58
CA PRO A 339 -20.74 2.58 0.61
C PRO A 339 -20.13 1.80 1.78
N ASN A 340 -19.35 0.75 1.52
CA ASN A 340 -18.72 -0.06 2.56
C ASN A 340 -17.64 0.72 3.32
N ALA A 341 -16.83 1.51 2.63
CA ALA A 341 -15.86 2.39 3.26
C ALA A 341 -16.57 3.48 4.09
N MET A 342 -17.62 4.09 3.55
CA MET A 342 -18.40 5.11 4.27
C MET A 342 -19.05 4.57 5.54
N LYS A 343 -19.64 3.38 5.49
CA LYS A 343 -20.20 2.70 6.68
C LYS A 343 -19.12 2.37 7.71
N ALA A 344 -17.93 1.95 7.27
CA ALA A 344 -16.82 1.64 8.17
C ALA A 344 -16.33 2.88 8.93
N ILE A 345 -16.06 3.99 8.24
CA ILE A 345 -15.60 5.22 8.89
C ILE A 345 -16.69 5.88 9.75
N ALA A 346 -17.97 5.72 9.41
CA ALA A 346 -19.08 6.21 10.22
C ALA A 346 -19.18 5.52 11.60
N LYS A 347 -18.58 4.34 11.76
CA LYS A 347 -18.46 3.69 13.08
C LYS A 347 -17.45 4.39 14.02
N GLY A 348 -16.71 5.36 13.50
CA GLY A 348 -15.74 6.15 14.26
C GLY A 348 -14.37 5.50 14.37
N ASN A 349 -13.66 5.80 15.46
CA ASN A 349 -12.29 5.30 15.73
C ASN A 349 -11.30 5.60 14.59
N THR A 350 -11.52 6.69 13.87
CA THR A 350 -10.84 7.04 12.63
C THR A 350 -10.02 8.30 12.80
N ILE A 351 -8.85 8.33 12.18
CA ILE A 351 -8.01 9.52 12.05
C ILE A 351 -8.08 9.97 10.60
N PHE A 352 -8.60 11.19 10.38
CA PHE A 352 -8.60 11.84 9.09
C PHE A 352 -7.41 12.81 9.00
N THR A 353 -6.72 12.82 7.89
CA THR A 353 -5.60 13.76 7.67
C THR A 353 -5.81 14.54 6.38
N ASN A 354 -5.75 15.88 6.48
CA ASN A 354 -5.87 16.83 5.37
C ASN A 354 -7.23 16.85 4.65
N VAL A 355 -8.29 16.48 5.35
CA VAL A 355 -9.68 16.72 4.93
C VAL A 355 -10.13 18.12 5.35
N ALA A 356 -11.29 18.58 4.90
CA ALA A 356 -11.88 19.83 5.37
C ALA A 356 -12.70 19.63 6.65
N LEU A 357 -12.83 20.69 7.47
CA LEU A 357 -13.70 20.72 8.64
C LEU A 357 -15.01 21.42 8.32
N THR A 358 -16.11 20.83 8.76
CA THR A 358 -17.44 21.46 8.73
C THR A 358 -17.66 22.35 9.95
N ASP A 359 -18.61 23.27 9.87
CA ASP A 359 -18.91 24.22 10.97
C ASP A 359 -19.50 23.52 12.21
N ASP A 360 -20.07 22.34 12.04
CA ASP A 360 -20.65 21.51 13.10
C ASP A 360 -19.67 20.47 13.70
N GLY A 361 -18.39 20.56 13.38
CA GLY A 361 -17.36 19.71 13.96
C GLY A 361 -17.21 18.34 13.31
N SER A 362 -17.60 18.21 12.05
CA SER A 362 -17.40 17.02 11.22
C SER A 362 -16.34 17.27 10.15
N VAL A 363 -16.20 16.35 9.22
CA VAL A 363 -15.24 16.42 8.11
C VAL A 363 -15.95 16.31 6.77
N TRP A 364 -15.33 16.88 5.75
CA TRP A 364 -15.80 16.80 4.39
C TRP A 364 -14.61 16.73 3.40
N TRP A 365 -14.84 16.13 2.26
CA TRP A 365 -13.92 16.05 1.12
C TRP A 365 -14.72 15.95 -0.18
N GLU A 366 -14.11 16.27 -1.28
CA GLU A 366 -14.72 16.21 -2.60
C GLU A 366 -15.21 14.79 -2.92
N GLY A 367 -16.49 14.69 -3.22
CA GLY A 367 -17.16 13.40 -3.50
C GLY A 367 -17.74 12.68 -2.27
N LYS A 368 -17.61 13.23 -1.05
CA LYS A 368 -18.29 12.70 0.13
C LYS A 368 -19.80 12.82 -0.03
N THR A 369 -20.27 13.94 -0.54
CA THR A 369 -21.67 14.24 -0.84
C THR A 369 -21.82 14.81 -2.25
N ASP A 370 -23.01 14.72 -2.84
CA ASP A 370 -23.28 15.22 -4.18
C ASP A 370 -23.12 16.74 -4.25
N GLU A 371 -23.56 17.44 -3.21
CA GLU A 371 -23.41 18.88 -3.08
C GLU A 371 -22.42 19.22 -1.94
N ALA A 372 -21.55 20.19 -2.19
CA ALA A 372 -20.65 20.68 -1.17
C ALA A 372 -21.41 21.53 -0.14
N PRO A 373 -21.01 21.48 1.16
CA PRO A 373 -21.49 22.42 2.17
C PRO A 373 -21.25 23.89 1.73
N ALA A 374 -22.13 24.78 2.18
CA ALA A 374 -22.04 26.19 1.84
C ALA A 374 -20.78 26.86 2.39
N HIS A 375 -20.27 26.37 3.53
CA HIS A 375 -19.04 26.85 4.18
C HIS A 375 -18.28 25.70 4.84
N LEU A 376 -16.97 25.73 4.69
CA LEU A 376 -16.00 24.81 5.33
C LEU A 376 -14.77 25.59 5.77
N THR A 377 -13.99 24.99 6.67
CA THR A 377 -12.57 25.34 6.82
C THR A 377 -11.77 24.31 6.02
N ASP A 378 -11.01 24.77 5.04
CA ASP A 378 -10.23 23.87 4.19
C ASP A 378 -9.05 23.25 4.96
N TRP A 379 -8.38 22.27 4.35
CA TRP A 379 -7.28 21.55 4.97
C TRP A 379 -6.08 22.43 5.35
N THR A 380 -6.00 23.65 4.80
CA THR A 380 -4.96 24.64 5.15
C THR A 380 -5.40 25.61 6.24
N GLY A 381 -6.61 25.45 6.78
CA GLY A 381 -7.16 26.27 7.83
C GLY A 381 -7.82 27.58 7.37
N LYS A 382 -8.10 27.71 6.05
CA LYS A 382 -8.74 28.90 5.46
C LYS A 382 -10.24 28.69 5.25
N ASP A 383 -10.99 29.78 5.32
CA ASP A 383 -12.40 29.77 4.93
C ASP A 383 -12.56 29.30 3.50
N TRP A 384 -13.54 28.42 3.29
CA TRP A 384 -13.83 27.83 1.98
C TRP A 384 -15.33 27.81 1.71
N THR A 385 -15.68 28.16 0.47
CA THR A 385 -17.02 28.01 -0.10
C THR A 385 -16.91 27.33 -1.46
N PRO A 386 -18.01 26.81 -2.04
CA PRO A 386 -17.99 26.20 -3.38
C PRO A 386 -17.37 27.09 -4.47
N GLU A 387 -17.40 28.42 -4.29
CA GLU A 387 -16.84 29.41 -5.22
C GLU A 387 -15.34 29.71 -4.99
N SER A 388 -14.71 29.09 -4.01
CA SER A 388 -13.31 29.40 -3.65
C SER A 388 -12.29 29.06 -4.74
N GLY A 389 -12.64 28.21 -5.72
CA GLY A 389 -11.78 27.88 -6.86
C GLY A 389 -10.56 27.01 -6.51
N ARG A 390 -10.56 26.38 -5.33
CA ARG A 390 -9.54 25.45 -4.85
C ARG A 390 -10.20 24.27 -4.14
N PRO A 391 -9.54 23.11 -4.02
CA PRO A 391 -10.06 21.98 -3.24
C PRO A 391 -10.21 22.32 -1.75
N ALA A 392 -11.27 21.83 -1.12
CA ALA A 392 -11.46 21.91 0.34
C ALA A 392 -10.57 20.93 1.09
N ALA A 393 -10.49 19.68 0.63
CA ALA A 393 -9.56 18.68 1.11
C ALA A 393 -8.34 18.58 0.19
N HIS A 394 -7.19 18.17 0.73
CA HIS A 394 -6.03 17.85 -0.12
C HIS A 394 -6.35 16.63 -1.01
N PRO A 395 -5.94 16.61 -2.29
CA PRO A 395 -6.21 15.46 -3.19
C PRO A 395 -5.67 14.12 -2.69
N ASN A 396 -4.65 14.12 -1.83
CA ASN A 396 -4.09 12.93 -1.18
C ASN A 396 -4.49 12.83 0.30
N SER A 397 -5.57 13.50 0.71
CA SER A 397 -6.09 13.36 2.08
C SER A 397 -6.52 11.93 2.36
N ARG A 398 -6.39 11.52 3.64
CA ARG A 398 -6.53 10.13 4.04
C ARG A 398 -7.52 9.95 5.18
N PHE A 399 -8.14 8.78 5.23
CA PHE A 399 -8.76 8.24 6.43
C PHE A 399 -7.99 7.00 6.88
N CYS A 400 -7.70 6.91 8.18
CA CYS A 400 -7.07 5.76 8.82
C CYS A 400 -8.09 5.15 9.78
N THR A 401 -8.59 3.94 9.45
CA THR A 401 -9.71 3.31 10.16
C THR A 401 -9.47 1.83 10.40
N PRO A 402 -9.96 1.24 11.51
CA PRO A 402 -9.86 -0.20 11.74
C PRO A 402 -10.56 -1.01 10.65
N ALA A 403 -9.88 -2.01 10.08
CA ALA A 403 -10.49 -2.91 9.10
C ALA A 403 -11.65 -3.72 9.67
N SER A 404 -11.63 -4.00 10.98
CA SER A 404 -12.69 -4.69 11.70
C SER A 404 -14.06 -4.00 11.64
N GLN A 405 -14.09 -2.73 11.22
CA GLN A 405 -15.32 -1.95 11.06
C GLN A 405 -16.00 -2.15 9.70
N VAL A 406 -15.35 -2.82 8.76
CA VAL A 406 -15.90 -3.11 7.43
C VAL A 406 -16.90 -4.25 7.52
N ASP A 407 -18.17 -4.00 7.15
CA ASP A 407 -19.25 -4.98 7.28
C ASP A 407 -19.03 -6.23 6.39
N MET A 408 -18.39 -6.06 5.24
CA MET A 408 -18.06 -7.14 4.31
C MET A 408 -16.68 -7.78 4.57
N LEU A 409 -16.09 -7.58 5.73
CA LEU A 409 -14.81 -8.19 6.09
C LEU A 409 -14.97 -9.71 6.18
N ALA A 410 -14.12 -10.44 5.44
CA ALA A 410 -14.08 -11.89 5.53
C ALA A 410 -13.54 -12.33 6.89
N PRO A 411 -14.08 -13.42 7.49
CA PRO A 411 -13.51 -13.97 8.73
C PRO A 411 -12.03 -14.32 8.60
N GLU A 412 -11.59 -14.71 7.42
CA GLU A 412 -10.22 -15.10 7.09
C GLU A 412 -9.24 -13.92 7.02
N TYR A 413 -9.70 -12.69 7.19
CA TYR A 413 -8.86 -11.49 7.20
C TYR A 413 -7.68 -11.62 8.18
N TYR A 414 -7.90 -12.26 9.31
CA TYR A 414 -6.91 -12.46 10.37
C TYR A 414 -6.30 -13.86 10.40
N ASP A 415 -6.53 -14.69 9.38
CA ASP A 415 -6.01 -16.06 9.34
C ASP A 415 -4.48 -16.04 9.29
N PRO A 416 -3.78 -16.65 10.27
CA PRO A 416 -2.32 -16.64 10.32
C PRO A 416 -1.65 -17.45 9.20
N GLU A 417 -2.36 -18.41 8.61
CA GLU A 417 -1.87 -19.23 7.50
C GLU A 417 -2.33 -18.71 6.13
N GLY A 418 -3.15 -17.67 6.13
CA GLY A 418 -3.70 -17.10 4.91
C GLY A 418 -4.73 -17.98 4.21
N VAL A 419 -5.07 -17.62 3.00
CA VAL A 419 -6.10 -18.26 2.18
C VAL A 419 -5.52 -18.75 0.85
N PRO A 420 -6.09 -19.83 0.25
CA PRO A 420 -5.57 -20.36 -1.02
C PRO A 420 -5.83 -19.37 -2.17
N LEU A 421 -4.78 -18.94 -2.86
CA LEU A 421 -4.87 -17.97 -3.93
C LEU A 421 -5.12 -18.68 -5.28
N SER A 422 -6.23 -18.36 -5.94
CA SER A 422 -6.62 -18.97 -7.22
C SER A 422 -6.20 -18.13 -8.43
N ALA A 423 -6.20 -16.81 -8.30
CA ALA A 423 -5.90 -15.92 -9.43
C ALA A 423 -5.23 -14.62 -8.97
N ILE A 424 -4.39 -14.08 -9.83
CA ILE A 424 -3.82 -12.74 -9.74
C ILE A 424 -4.40 -11.90 -10.88
N VAL A 425 -5.00 -10.78 -10.56
CA VAL A 425 -5.58 -9.84 -11.53
C VAL A 425 -4.71 -8.59 -11.59
N LEU A 426 -4.25 -8.26 -12.78
CA LEU A 426 -3.48 -7.06 -13.04
C LEU A 426 -4.38 -6.03 -13.71
N GLY A 427 -4.28 -4.77 -13.37
CA GLY A 427 -5.07 -3.74 -14.03
C GLY A 427 -4.44 -2.35 -13.93
N GLY A 428 -4.74 -1.52 -14.90
CA GLY A 428 -4.31 -0.13 -14.97
C GLY A 428 -5.35 0.71 -15.71
N ARG A 429 -5.17 2.02 -15.68
CA ARG A 429 -6.03 2.96 -16.39
C ARG A 429 -5.52 3.13 -17.82
N ARG A 430 -6.22 2.56 -18.80
CA ARG A 430 -5.88 2.67 -20.22
C ARG A 430 -7.13 3.01 -21.04
N LYS A 431 -7.04 4.04 -21.86
CA LYS A 431 -8.14 4.43 -22.78
C LYS A 431 -8.27 3.47 -23.95
N THR A 432 -7.17 2.85 -24.35
CA THR A 432 -7.03 1.97 -25.52
C THR A 432 -6.21 0.72 -25.20
N THR A 433 -6.01 -0.16 -26.17
CA THR A 433 -5.03 -1.25 -26.20
C THR A 433 -5.38 -2.41 -25.29
N ILE A 434 -5.63 -2.17 -24.01
CA ILE A 434 -5.91 -3.23 -23.04
C ILE A 434 -7.41 -3.54 -23.03
N PRO A 435 -7.82 -4.78 -23.35
CA PRO A 435 -9.22 -5.18 -23.32
C PRO A 435 -9.76 -5.25 -21.89
N LEU A 436 -11.08 -5.36 -21.74
CA LEU A 436 -11.78 -5.48 -20.46
C LEU A 436 -11.18 -6.55 -19.56
N VAL A 437 -10.89 -7.73 -20.13
CA VAL A 437 -10.23 -8.82 -19.43
C VAL A 437 -9.54 -9.77 -20.41
N SER A 438 -8.39 -10.32 -20.03
CA SER A 438 -7.74 -11.44 -20.69
C SER A 438 -7.13 -12.40 -19.68
N GLU A 439 -7.16 -13.70 -19.96
CA GLU A 439 -6.48 -14.74 -19.20
C GLU A 439 -5.17 -15.08 -19.89
N SER A 440 -4.05 -15.03 -19.17
CA SER A 440 -2.74 -15.41 -19.70
C SER A 440 -2.69 -16.92 -19.96
N GLU A 441 -2.01 -17.32 -21.03
CA GLU A 441 -1.87 -18.73 -21.45
C GLU A 441 -0.97 -19.52 -20.51
N SER A 442 0.04 -18.85 -19.94
CA SER A 442 1.06 -19.46 -19.09
C SER A 442 1.46 -18.52 -17.95
N TRP A 443 2.17 -19.05 -16.97
CA TRP A 443 2.78 -18.24 -15.92
C TRP A 443 3.77 -17.22 -16.50
N GLU A 444 4.59 -17.63 -17.46
CA GLU A 444 5.58 -16.78 -18.13
C GLU A 444 4.92 -15.61 -18.87
N GLN A 445 3.83 -15.86 -19.60
CA GLN A 445 3.05 -14.78 -20.22
C GLN A 445 2.42 -13.86 -19.17
N GLY A 446 1.89 -14.42 -18.08
CA GLY A 446 1.35 -13.67 -16.97
C GLY A 446 2.39 -12.76 -16.33
N VAL A 447 3.59 -13.25 -16.10
CA VAL A 447 4.72 -12.45 -15.57
C VAL A 447 5.12 -11.36 -16.57
N PHE A 448 5.21 -11.65 -17.84
CA PHE A 448 5.46 -10.63 -18.87
C PHE A 448 4.42 -9.51 -18.86
N ARG A 449 3.14 -9.87 -18.76
CA ARG A 449 2.04 -8.90 -18.66
C ARG A 449 2.14 -8.06 -17.36
N ALA A 450 2.56 -8.68 -16.26
CA ALA A 450 2.81 -8.01 -14.99
C ALA A 450 4.01 -7.05 -15.06
N VAL A 451 5.11 -7.44 -15.69
CA VAL A 451 6.32 -6.62 -15.92
C VAL A 451 6.01 -5.39 -16.77
N THR A 452 5.14 -5.53 -17.75
CA THR A 452 4.77 -4.47 -18.69
C THR A 452 3.47 -3.74 -18.34
N LEU A 453 2.92 -4.01 -17.16
CA LEU A 453 1.73 -3.33 -16.66
C LEU A 453 1.86 -1.82 -16.84
N SER A 454 0.85 -1.21 -17.40
CA SER A 454 0.85 0.22 -17.73
C SER A 454 -0.41 0.92 -17.25
N SER A 455 -0.25 2.18 -16.90
CA SER A 455 -1.35 3.04 -16.50
C SER A 455 -1.12 4.46 -16.98
N GLU A 456 -2.16 5.13 -17.41
CA GLU A 456 -2.11 6.55 -17.74
C GLU A 456 -2.05 7.39 -16.47
N THR A 457 -1.19 8.41 -16.47
CA THR A 457 -1.09 9.36 -15.36
C THR A 457 -2.36 10.17 -15.18
N THR A 458 -2.70 10.47 -13.93
CA THR A 458 -3.87 11.27 -13.54
C THR A 458 -3.46 12.64 -13.01
N ALA A 459 -4.42 13.54 -12.84
CA ALA A 459 -4.19 14.86 -12.23
C ALA A 459 -3.67 14.81 -10.78
N ALA A 460 -3.83 13.68 -10.08
CA ALA A 460 -3.30 13.48 -8.74
C ALA A 460 -1.78 13.16 -8.72
N ALA A 461 -1.19 12.83 -9.86
CA ALA A 461 0.24 12.57 -10.01
C ALA A 461 0.98 13.81 -10.49
N LYS A 462 2.24 13.96 -10.08
CA LYS A 462 3.13 14.99 -10.66
C LYS A 462 3.40 14.64 -12.12
N GLY A 463 3.19 15.59 -13.03
CA GLY A 463 3.49 15.45 -14.45
C GLY A 463 2.28 15.66 -15.37
N ALA A 464 2.45 15.39 -16.66
CA ALA A 464 1.39 15.51 -17.65
C ALA A 464 0.33 14.41 -17.47
N VAL A 465 -0.96 14.78 -17.61
CA VAL A 465 -2.08 13.85 -17.56
C VAL A 465 -2.12 13.00 -18.84
N GLY A 466 -2.46 11.72 -18.72
CA GLY A 466 -2.64 10.82 -19.87
C GLY A 466 -1.35 10.23 -20.45
N VAL A 467 -0.21 10.41 -19.80
CA VAL A 467 1.05 9.78 -20.19
C VAL A 467 1.08 8.33 -19.67
N ILE A 468 1.46 7.40 -20.54
CA ILE A 468 1.60 5.98 -20.17
C ILE A 468 2.82 5.80 -19.28
N ARG A 469 2.61 5.30 -18.07
CA ARG A 469 3.64 4.91 -17.13
C ARG A 469 3.66 3.38 -17.00
N ARG A 470 4.85 2.78 -17.09
CA ARG A 470 5.04 1.38 -16.75
C ARG A 470 5.16 1.25 -15.24
N ASP A 471 4.41 0.33 -14.69
CA ASP A 471 4.36 0.08 -13.24
C ASP A 471 4.29 -1.43 -12.97
N PRO A 472 5.43 -2.12 -13.05
CA PRO A 472 5.47 -3.57 -12.98
C PRO A 472 4.80 -4.07 -11.71
N MET A 473 3.86 -4.98 -11.83
CA MET A 473 3.06 -5.55 -10.75
C MET A 473 2.37 -4.51 -9.84
N ALA A 474 2.24 -3.26 -10.30
CA ALA A 474 1.87 -2.09 -9.47
C ALA A 474 2.83 -1.89 -8.28
N MET A 475 4.07 -2.31 -8.40
CA MET A 475 5.09 -2.35 -7.34
C MET A 475 6.25 -1.36 -7.56
N LEU A 476 6.24 -0.57 -8.62
CA LEU A 476 7.41 0.25 -9.00
C LEU A 476 8.02 1.06 -7.83
N PRO A 477 7.25 1.78 -7.00
CA PRO A 477 7.80 2.53 -5.87
C PRO A 477 8.18 1.67 -4.66
N PHE A 478 7.91 0.36 -4.70
CA PHE A 478 7.92 -0.51 -3.52
C PHE A 478 8.80 -1.75 -3.66
N ILE A 479 9.53 -1.88 -4.76
CA ILE A 479 10.49 -2.97 -4.95
C ILE A 479 11.78 -2.61 -4.22
N GLY A 480 12.15 -3.39 -3.20
CA GLY A 480 13.27 -3.12 -2.32
C GLY A 480 14.64 -3.53 -2.86
N TYR A 481 14.72 -3.93 -4.13
CA TYR A 481 15.95 -4.37 -4.80
C TYR A 481 15.81 -4.24 -6.32
N ASN A 482 16.79 -4.73 -7.09
CA ASN A 482 16.78 -4.64 -8.55
C ASN A 482 15.51 -5.26 -9.13
N ALA A 483 14.73 -4.48 -9.87
CA ALA A 483 13.46 -4.94 -10.42
C ALA A 483 13.63 -6.12 -11.42
N GLY A 484 14.74 -6.19 -12.14
CA GLY A 484 15.04 -7.34 -12.99
C GLY A 484 15.14 -8.64 -12.20
N ASP A 485 15.79 -8.60 -11.04
CA ASP A 485 15.87 -9.72 -10.11
C ASP A 485 14.51 -10.03 -9.46
N TYR A 486 13.68 -9.02 -9.25
CA TYR A 486 12.30 -9.19 -8.78
C TYR A 486 11.43 -9.90 -9.82
N PHE A 487 11.55 -9.58 -11.10
CA PHE A 487 10.87 -10.31 -12.19
C PHE A 487 11.33 -11.77 -12.24
N LYS A 488 12.64 -11.98 -12.11
CA LYS A 488 13.22 -13.32 -12.04
C LYS A 488 12.68 -14.12 -10.86
N HIS A 489 12.49 -13.47 -9.70
CA HIS A 489 11.94 -14.12 -8.51
C HIS A 489 10.53 -14.68 -8.76
N TRP A 490 9.65 -13.93 -9.44
CA TRP A 490 8.33 -14.42 -9.86
C TRP A 490 8.44 -15.68 -10.74
N LEU A 491 9.34 -15.65 -11.72
CA LEU A 491 9.57 -16.79 -12.63
C LEU A 491 10.16 -18.01 -11.88
N ASP A 492 11.13 -17.78 -11.01
CA ASP A 492 11.79 -18.83 -10.23
C ASP A 492 10.81 -19.52 -9.26
N LEU A 493 9.87 -18.80 -8.68
CA LEU A 493 8.81 -19.40 -7.86
C LEU A 493 7.93 -20.34 -8.70
N GLY A 494 7.58 -19.98 -9.91
CA GLY A 494 6.86 -20.86 -10.84
C GLY A 494 7.65 -22.14 -11.15
N LYS A 495 8.96 -22.02 -11.37
CA LYS A 495 9.84 -23.20 -11.59
C LYS A 495 9.94 -24.08 -10.34
N LYS A 496 10.06 -23.45 -9.17
CA LYS A 496 10.20 -24.15 -7.88
C LYS A 496 8.94 -24.92 -7.49
N HIS A 497 7.78 -24.32 -7.65
CA HIS A 497 6.50 -24.86 -7.17
C HIS A 497 5.69 -25.59 -8.25
N GLY A 498 6.11 -25.51 -9.53
CA GLY A 498 5.36 -25.95 -10.70
C GLY A 498 4.43 -24.87 -11.21
N THR A 499 4.52 -24.53 -12.49
CA THR A 499 3.70 -23.46 -13.08
C THR A 499 2.20 -23.77 -13.05
N GLU A 500 1.85 -25.07 -13.01
CA GLU A 500 0.48 -25.56 -12.86
C GLU A 500 -0.11 -25.29 -11.47
N ASN A 501 0.73 -25.07 -10.47
CA ASN A 501 0.32 -24.75 -9.08
C ASN A 501 0.27 -23.23 -8.82
N MET A 502 0.78 -22.43 -9.76
CA MET A 502 0.74 -20.98 -9.63
C MET A 502 -0.67 -20.44 -9.87
N PRO A 503 -1.03 -19.32 -9.23
CA PRO A 503 -2.30 -18.65 -9.53
C PRO A 503 -2.39 -18.30 -11.01
N LYS A 504 -3.59 -18.40 -11.59
CA LYS A 504 -3.82 -17.91 -12.96
C LYS A 504 -3.70 -16.39 -12.99
N VAL A 505 -3.12 -15.86 -14.05
CA VAL A 505 -2.91 -14.43 -14.22
C VAL A 505 -3.88 -13.86 -15.24
N TYR A 506 -4.62 -12.84 -14.81
CA TYR A 506 -5.57 -12.10 -15.64
C TYR A 506 -5.13 -10.64 -15.74
N TYR A 507 -5.47 -10.01 -16.86
CA TYR A 507 -5.29 -8.58 -17.03
C TYR A 507 -6.64 -7.92 -17.28
N VAL A 508 -6.98 -6.85 -16.56
CA VAL A 508 -8.26 -6.14 -16.68
C VAL A 508 -8.05 -4.65 -16.98
N ASN A 509 -9.06 -4.03 -17.58
CA ASN A 509 -9.08 -2.59 -17.82
C ASN A 509 -10.52 -2.06 -17.73
N TRP A 510 -10.82 -1.32 -16.66
CA TRP A 510 -12.12 -0.70 -16.43
C TRP A 510 -12.31 0.64 -17.17
N PHE A 511 -11.26 1.16 -17.79
CA PHE A 511 -11.16 2.56 -18.21
C PHE A 511 -11.12 2.76 -19.72
N ARG A 512 -11.32 1.71 -20.50
CA ARG A 512 -11.33 1.81 -21.96
C ARG A 512 -12.42 2.76 -22.42
N ARG A 513 -12.13 3.52 -23.48
CA ARG A 513 -13.04 4.52 -24.05
C ARG A 513 -13.65 4.05 -25.34
N THR A 514 -14.88 4.47 -25.58
CA THR A 514 -15.54 4.41 -26.89
C THR A 514 -15.00 5.49 -27.82
N PRO A 515 -15.24 5.40 -29.14
CA PRO A 515 -14.76 6.42 -30.09
C PRO A 515 -15.26 7.85 -29.79
N ASP A 516 -16.41 8.00 -29.16
CA ASP A 516 -16.96 9.29 -28.73
C ASP A 516 -16.38 9.81 -27.40
N GLY A 517 -15.48 9.03 -26.78
CA GLY A 517 -14.79 9.39 -25.54
C GLY A 517 -15.48 8.97 -24.25
N GLY A 518 -16.62 8.33 -24.31
CA GLY A 518 -17.33 7.74 -23.17
C GLY A 518 -16.59 6.51 -22.61
N PHE A 519 -16.96 6.05 -21.41
CA PHE A 519 -16.48 4.78 -20.88
C PHE A 519 -17.14 3.61 -21.61
N ALA A 520 -16.35 2.63 -22.04
CA ALA A 520 -16.83 1.41 -22.68
C ALA A 520 -17.41 0.40 -21.67
N TRP A 521 -17.08 0.53 -20.40
CA TRP A 521 -17.51 -0.34 -19.31
C TRP A 521 -17.96 0.48 -18.11
N PRO A 522 -19.09 0.12 -17.45
CA PRO A 522 -19.64 0.92 -16.35
C PRO A 522 -18.75 0.92 -15.08
N GLY A 523 -17.99 -0.13 -14.84
CA GLY A 523 -17.15 -0.24 -13.65
C GLY A 523 -17.91 -0.54 -12.36
N PHE A 524 -17.26 -0.25 -11.21
CA PHE A 524 -17.81 -0.46 -9.86
C PHE A 524 -18.39 -1.87 -9.65
N GLY A 525 -19.63 -1.99 -9.18
CA GLY A 525 -20.28 -3.26 -8.94
C GLY A 525 -20.39 -4.16 -10.18
N GLU A 526 -20.42 -3.58 -11.38
CA GLU A 526 -20.48 -4.33 -12.64
C GLU A 526 -19.17 -5.08 -12.95
N ASN A 527 -18.06 -4.72 -12.28
CA ASN A 527 -16.83 -5.49 -12.34
C ASN A 527 -16.99 -6.91 -11.80
N SER A 528 -18.04 -7.17 -11.01
CA SER A 528 -18.41 -8.51 -10.56
C SER A 528 -18.70 -9.47 -11.72
N ARG A 529 -19.13 -8.97 -12.89
CA ARG A 529 -19.34 -9.76 -14.10
C ARG A 529 -18.05 -10.31 -14.67
N VAL A 530 -17.00 -9.52 -14.61
CA VAL A 530 -15.64 -9.94 -14.98
C VAL A 530 -15.10 -10.94 -13.96
N VAL A 531 -15.31 -10.69 -12.67
CA VAL A 531 -14.92 -11.64 -11.60
C VAL A 531 -15.66 -12.96 -11.75
N LYS A 532 -16.95 -12.94 -12.10
CA LYS A 532 -17.70 -14.16 -12.43
C LYS A 532 -17.08 -14.93 -13.60
N TRP A 533 -16.71 -14.25 -14.68
CA TRP A 533 -16.03 -14.89 -15.80
C TRP A 533 -14.71 -15.54 -15.37
N ILE A 534 -13.88 -14.84 -14.59
CA ILE A 534 -12.64 -15.39 -14.02
C ILE A 534 -12.94 -16.63 -13.18
N PHE A 535 -13.92 -16.56 -12.29
CA PHE A 535 -14.32 -17.67 -11.43
C PHE A 535 -14.77 -18.89 -12.25
N ASP A 536 -15.62 -18.67 -13.24
CA ASP A 536 -16.14 -19.72 -14.12
C ASP A 536 -15.06 -20.30 -15.05
N ARG A 537 -14.07 -19.47 -15.47
CA ARG A 537 -12.86 -19.95 -16.16
C ARG A 537 -12.05 -20.91 -15.31
N LEU A 538 -11.81 -20.54 -14.05
CA LEU A 538 -11.08 -21.39 -13.09
C LEU A 538 -11.80 -22.72 -12.83
N ASP A 539 -13.11 -22.75 -12.96
CA ASP A 539 -13.95 -23.95 -12.81
C ASP A 539 -14.16 -24.73 -14.13
N GLY A 540 -13.64 -24.21 -15.25
CA GLY A 540 -13.83 -24.82 -16.58
C GLY A 540 -15.26 -24.75 -17.10
N LYS A 541 -16.10 -23.82 -16.58
CA LYS A 541 -17.51 -23.69 -16.93
C LYS A 541 -17.79 -22.74 -18.08
N VAL A 542 -16.85 -21.89 -18.46
CA VAL A 542 -17.01 -20.89 -19.51
C VAL A 542 -15.79 -20.89 -20.44
N GLY A 543 -16.03 -20.59 -21.70
CA GLY A 543 -14.99 -20.47 -22.73
C GLY A 543 -14.46 -19.05 -22.89
N GLY A 544 -13.96 -18.82 -24.09
CA GLY A 544 -13.43 -17.55 -24.57
C GLY A 544 -12.81 -17.73 -25.94
N GLN A 545 -12.35 -16.63 -26.52
CA GLN A 545 -11.63 -16.59 -27.78
C GLN A 545 -10.14 -16.53 -27.50
N GLU A 546 -9.38 -17.45 -28.12
CA GLU A 546 -7.92 -17.42 -28.09
C GLU A 546 -7.40 -16.23 -28.92
N THR A 547 -6.50 -15.47 -28.32
CA THR A 547 -5.82 -14.32 -28.94
C THR A 547 -4.33 -14.32 -28.59
N PHE A 548 -3.56 -13.45 -29.20
CA PHE A 548 -2.14 -13.27 -28.81
C PHE A 548 -1.94 -12.70 -27.40
N LEU A 549 -3.02 -12.25 -26.76
CA LEU A 549 -3.01 -11.83 -25.34
C LEU A 549 -3.44 -12.95 -24.39
N GLY A 550 -3.70 -14.15 -24.89
CA GLY A 550 -4.36 -15.22 -24.19
C GLY A 550 -5.86 -15.28 -24.49
N THR A 551 -6.63 -15.85 -23.57
CA THR A 551 -8.08 -16.01 -23.76
C THR A 551 -8.83 -14.75 -23.34
N VAL A 552 -9.68 -14.25 -24.22
CA VAL A 552 -10.54 -13.08 -24.02
C VAL A 552 -12.00 -13.53 -24.11
N PRO A 553 -12.92 -13.07 -23.24
CA PRO A 553 -14.33 -13.44 -23.36
C PRO A 553 -14.94 -12.87 -24.65
N THR A 554 -15.88 -13.63 -25.21
CA THR A 554 -16.82 -13.10 -26.20
C THR A 554 -18.04 -12.52 -25.46
N LYS A 555 -18.96 -11.90 -26.20
CA LYS A 555 -20.23 -11.40 -25.65
C LYS A 555 -21.03 -12.51 -24.96
N GLU A 556 -20.99 -13.71 -25.48
CA GLU A 556 -21.72 -14.88 -24.98
C GLU A 556 -21.10 -15.46 -23.70
N ASP A 557 -19.84 -15.20 -23.45
CA ASP A 557 -19.11 -15.72 -22.29
C ASP A 557 -19.33 -14.89 -21.03
N LEU A 558 -19.78 -13.62 -21.17
CA LEU A 558 -20.03 -12.71 -20.06
C LEU A 558 -21.51 -12.77 -19.64
N ASP A 559 -21.75 -12.75 -18.33
CA ASP A 559 -23.09 -12.56 -17.80
C ASP A 559 -23.48 -11.08 -17.87
N LEU A 560 -24.27 -10.73 -18.86
CA LEU A 560 -24.75 -9.37 -19.11
C LEU A 560 -26.20 -9.18 -18.66
N THR A 561 -26.78 -10.14 -17.95
CA THR A 561 -28.18 -10.09 -17.48
C THR A 561 -28.42 -8.85 -16.62
N GLY A 562 -29.37 -8.02 -17.02
CA GLY A 562 -29.74 -6.80 -16.29
C GLY A 562 -28.77 -5.64 -16.46
N LEU A 563 -27.71 -5.79 -17.27
CA LEU A 563 -26.79 -4.70 -17.59
C LEU A 563 -27.27 -3.96 -18.85
N GLU A 564 -27.44 -2.64 -18.71
CA GLU A 564 -27.65 -1.75 -19.86
C GLU A 564 -26.30 -1.35 -20.44
N ILE A 565 -25.91 -1.99 -21.52
CA ILE A 565 -24.69 -1.70 -22.28
C ILE A 565 -25.00 -1.82 -23.77
N SER A 566 -24.56 -0.85 -24.57
CA SER A 566 -24.72 -0.90 -26.02
C SER A 566 -23.75 -1.90 -26.68
N GLU A 567 -24.09 -2.35 -27.88
CA GLU A 567 -23.18 -3.22 -28.66
C GLU A 567 -21.86 -2.52 -28.99
N GLU A 568 -21.88 -1.21 -29.21
CA GLU A 568 -20.70 -0.41 -29.49
C GLU A 568 -19.79 -0.32 -28.26
N GLU A 569 -20.34 -0.05 -27.08
CA GLU A 569 -19.61 -0.05 -25.81
C GLU A 569 -18.98 -1.41 -25.53
N LEU A 570 -19.76 -2.49 -25.63
CA LEU A 570 -19.25 -3.85 -25.38
C LEU A 570 -18.16 -4.24 -26.38
N LYS A 571 -18.35 -3.93 -27.67
CA LYS A 571 -17.35 -4.16 -28.71
C LYS A 571 -16.06 -3.40 -28.39
N ALA A 572 -16.14 -2.13 -27.98
CA ALA A 572 -14.99 -1.35 -27.57
C ALA A 572 -14.30 -1.95 -26.36
N ALA A 573 -15.08 -2.37 -25.32
CA ALA A 573 -14.53 -2.96 -24.11
C ALA A 573 -13.75 -4.25 -24.36
N LEU A 574 -14.25 -5.13 -25.24
CA LEU A 574 -13.66 -6.44 -25.53
C LEU A 574 -12.63 -6.43 -26.66
N ALA A 575 -12.40 -5.31 -27.34
CA ALA A 575 -11.56 -5.25 -28.53
C ALA A 575 -10.10 -5.62 -28.25
N VAL A 576 -9.56 -6.47 -29.13
CA VAL A 576 -8.13 -6.81 -29.22
C VAL A 576 -7.65 -6.36 -30.60
N SER A 577 -6.82 -5.32 -30.66
CA SER A 577 -6.36 -4.68 -31.89
C SER A 577 -4.86 -4.88 -32.09
N LYS A 578 -4.47 -5.53 -33.18
CA LYS A 578 -3.07 -5.66 -33.58
C LYS A 578 -2.41 -4.30 -33.82
N GLU A 579 -3.15 -3.34 -34.39
CA GLU A 579 -2.65 -2.00 -34.66
C GLU A 579 -2.30 -1.26 -33.35
N GLU A 580 -3.19 -1.31 -32.35
CA GLU A 580 -2.96 -0.68 -31.04
C GLU A 580 -1.75 -1.33 -30.34
N TRP A 581 -1.62 -2.66 -30.40
CA TRP A 581 -0.49 -3.37 -29.79
C TRP A 581 0.83 -3.17 -30.56
N ALA A 582 0.79 -3.05 -31.87
CA ALA A 582 1.97 -2.68 -32.65
C ALA A 582 2.48 -1.29 -32.28
N ALA A 583 1.56 -0.34 -32.01
CA ALA A 583 1.91 0.98 -31.52
C ALA A 583 2.43 0.97 -30.06
N GLU A 584 2.04 -0.01 -29.27
CA GLU A 584 2.47 -0.19 -27.86
C GLU A 584 3.89 -0.79 -27.77
N LEU A 585 4.28 -1.63 -28.71
CA LEU A 585 5.51 -2.42 -28.65
C LEU A 585 6.79 -1.60 -28.48
N PRO A 586 7.00 -0.45 -29.15
CA PRO A 586 8.17 0.38 -28.90
C PRO A 586 8.29 0.88 -27.46
N GLY A 587 7.19 1.21 -26.80
CA GLY A 587 7.16 1.60 -25.38
C GLY A 587 7.48 0.45 -24.45
N ILE A 588 7.08 -0.77 -24.81
CA ILE A 588 7.48 -2.00 -24.10
C ILE A 588 8.98 -2.21 -24.24
N ASP A 589 9.53 -2.10 -25.44
CA ASP A 589 10.96 -2.27 -25.71
C ASP A 589 11.81 -1.26 -24.93
N GLU A 590 11.44 0.01 -24.96
CA GLU A 590 12.11 1.07 -24.17
C GLU A 590 12.12 0.74 -22.67
N TRP A 591 11.00 0.22 -22.17
CA TRP A 591 10.89 -0.20 -20.77
C TRP A 591 11.82 -1.37 -20.44
N LEU A 592 11.80 -2.42 -21.25
CA LEU A 592 12.58 -3.64 -21.03
C LEU A 592 14.10 -3.40 -21.14
N GLU A 593 14.52 -2.50 -22.04
CA GLU A 593 15.93 -2.12 -22.22
C GLU A 593 16.59 -1.60 -20.94
N LYS A 594 15.82 -0.98 -20.04
CA LYS A 594 16.32 -0.42 -18.77
C LYS A 594 16.96 -1.47 -17.86
N PHE A 595 16.58 -2.73 -18.00
CA PHE A 595 17.05 -3.82 -17.13
C PHE A 595 18.29 -4.54 -17.65
N GLY A 596 18.71 -4.31 -18.90
CA GLY A 596 19.91 -4.88 -19.49
C GLY A 596 20.01 -6.39 -19.27
N ASP A 597 21.14 -6.85 -18.74
CA ASP A 597 21.39 -8.27 -18.49
C ASP A 597 20.56 -8.85 -17.33
N LYS A 598 19.94 -8.01 -16.52
CA LYS A 598 19.04 -8.42 -15.44
C LYS A 598 17.62 -8.76 -15.92
N LEU A 599 17.29 -8.44 -17.17
CA LEU A 599 16.00 -8.85 -17.73
C LEU A 599 15.98 -10.37 -17.93
N PRO A 600 15.03 -11.11 -17.33
CA PRO A 600 14.93 -12.55 -17.52
C PRO A 600 14.71 -12.95 -18.99
N ALA A 601 15.31 -14.06 -19.42
CA ALA A 601 15.17 -14.58 -20.77
C ALA A 601 13.71 -14.86 -21.13
N GLU A 602 12.94 -15.39 -20.21
CA GLU A 602 11.51 -15.69 -20.39
C GLU A 602 10.68 -14.43 -20.71
N VAL A 603 11.05 -13.27 -20.14
CA VAL A 603 10.39 -11.99 -20.46
C VAL A 603 10.71 -11.58 -21.90
N ARG A 604 11.97 -11.74 -22.35
CA ARG A 604 12.37 -11.49 -23.76
C ARG A 604 11.65 -12.41 -24.73
N GLU A 605 11.55 -13.70 -24.40
CA GLU A 605 10.83 -14.69 -25.20
C GLU A 605 9.36 -14.33 -25.39
N GLN A 606 8.70 -13.87 -24.33
CA GLN A 606 7.30 -13.42 -24.39
C GLN A 606 7.14 -12.14 -25.20
N ARG A 607 8.08 -11.21 -25.09
CA ARG A 607 8.12 -10.02 -25.95
C ARG A 607 8.26 -10.38 -27.41
N ASP A 608 9.15 -11.31 -27.75
CA ASP A 608 9.38 -11.76 -29.10
C ASP A 608 8.18 -12.53 -29.69
N ALA A 609 7.51 -13.33 -28.84
CA ALA A 609 6.26 -13.99 -29.21
C ALA A 609 5.15 -12.98 -29.52
N LEU A 610 5.03 -11.91 -28.74
CA LEU A 610 4.09 -10.83 -29.01
C LEU A 610 4.42 -10.13 -30.34
N ALA A 611 5.68 -9.75 -30.56
CA ALA A 611 6.10 -9.11 -31.82
C ALA A 611 5.79 -9.98 -33.05
N LYS A 612 6.08 -11.27 -32.98
CA LYS A 612 5.77 -12.22 -34.06
C LYS A 612 4.27 -12.31 -34.33
N ALA A 613 3.45 -12.40 -33.28
CA ALA A 613 2.00 -12.47 -33.44
C ALA A 613 1.38 -11.19 -34.04
N LEU A 614 2.06 -10.07 -33.96
CA LEU A 614 1.64 -8.81 -34.58
C LEU A 614 2.02 -8.69 -36.05
N GLU A 615 3.03 -9.46 -36.52
CA GLU A 615 3.45 -9.52 -37.91
C GLU A 615 2.58 -10.47 -38.75
N ASP A 616 2.08 -11.56 -38.15
CA ASP A 616 1.21 -12.56 -38.81
C ASP A 616 -0.23 -12.01 -38.99
#